data_f7341a513ca7436f7ff76aa1c34c8bc7
#
_entry.id   f7341a513ca7436f7ff76aa1c34c8bc7
#
_cell.length_a   1.000
_cell.length_b   1.000
_cell.length_c   1.000
_cell.angle_alpha   90.00
_cell.angle_beta   90.00
_cell.angle_gamma   90.00
#
_symmetry.space_group_name_H-M   'P 1'
#
loop_
_entity.id
_entity.type
_entity.pdbx_description
1 polymer ?
#
loop_
_entity_poly.entity_id
_entity_poly.type
_entity_poly.pdbx_seq_one_letter_code
_entity_poly.pdbx_strand_id
1 'polypeptide(L)'
;MKQNNLLLNISDQQLQQAGLTRAQARKSLAALDYRDNDVFRHVMNAENPVSRKILTMYLSDLLHRRIVWIGSEATEPVKANFREKGVRYDVMVRIRDDQGKPMLVNLEMQNYRMAESLSLRSQGYASRMVSDQIEVGGSFDFIPVLQIMITKRMPEMKASREYLHYHRYTNEKTSKRMPKERCRTLWIEMEKTQALERIPTEQWRISDKITYMLRYSRDPKKQKIIHELIEKEEVIRMMEEKRMDFLKDTSYAIAKMRMKYDEMDEKTVYKKGIKKGMRKGVKKGVKQGMKQGLEQGMEQGMVQGIVKGKVSLLKELLRQKWELTESDEKV
;
A
#
# COMPACT_ATOMS: atom_id res chain seq x y z
N MET A 1 -26.66 -4.24 5.52
CA MET A 1 -28.03 -4.08 5.01
C MET A 1 -28.19 -3.06 3.88
N LYS A 2 -27.69 -1.82 3.98
CA LYS A 2 -27.89 -0.76 2.95
C LYS A 2 -27.29 -1.05 1.54
N GLN A 3 -26.26 -1.89 1.40
CA GLN A 3 -25.66 -2.22 0.08
C GLN A 3 -26.54 -3.11 -0.80
N ASN A 4 -27.31 -4.02 -0.21
CA ASN A 4 -28.26 -4.83 -0.99
C ASN A 4 -29.35 -3.95 -1.62
N ASN A 5 -29.70 -2.83 -0.98
CA ASN A 5 -30.69 -1.88 -1.50
C ASN A 5 -30.17 -1.12 -2.73
N LEU A 6 -28.86 -0.87 -2.87
CA LEU A 6 -28.32 -0.19 -4.04
C LEU A 6 -28.47 -1.01 -5.31
N LEU A 7 -28.21 -2.32 -5.23
CA LEU A 7 -28.38 -3.23 -6.37
C LEU A 7 -29.88 -3.48 -6.70
N LEU A 8 -30.82 -3.20 -5.77
CA LEU A 8 -32.24 -3.25 -6.06
C LEU A 8 -32.68 -2.14 -7.02
N ASN A 9 -31.97 -1.01 -7.04
CA ASN A 9 -32.27 0.11 -7.93
C ASN A 9 -31.59 -0.03 -9.32
N ILE A 10 -30.82 -1.09 -9.56
CA ILE A 10 -30.15 -1.36 -10.83
C ILE A 10 -30.80 -2.58 -11.46
N SER A 11 -31.35 -2.43 -12.66
CA SER A 11 -31.99 -3.53 -13.39
C SER A 11 -30.94 -4.52 -13.91
N ASP A 12 -31.37 -5.78 -14.11
CA ASP A 12 -30.51 -6.79 -14.75
C ASP A 12 -30.11 -6.40 -16.16
N GLN A 13 -30.99 -5.69 -16.89
CA GLN A 13 -30.72 -5.16 -18.22
C GLN A 13 -29.57 -4.15 -18.21
N GLN A 14 -29.55 -3.22 -17.25
CA GLN A 14 -28.45 -2.23 -17.09
C GLN A 14 -27.12 -2.94 -16.77
N LEU A 15 -27.13 -3.95 -15.91
CA LEU A 15 -25.94 -4.73 -15.62
C LEU A 15 -25.45 -5.49 -16.84
N GLN A 16 -26.36 -6.11 -17.59
CA GLN A 16 -26.03 -6.86 -18.80
C GLN A 16 -25.45 -5.97 -19.90
N GLN A 17 -25.99 -4.76 -20.09
CA GLN A 17 -25.42 -3.75 -21.01
C GLN A 17 -23.98 -3.36 -20.60
N ALA A 18 -23.67 -3.33 -19.31
CA ALA A 18 -22.33 -3.13 -18.82
C ALA A 18 -21.44 -4.40 -18.84
N GLY A 19 -21.97 -5.53 -19.34
CA GLY A 19 -21.24 -6.80 -19.36
C GLY A 19 -21.03 -7.41 -17.97
N LEU A 20 -21.94 -7.16 -17.01
CA LEU A 20 -21.89 -7.66 -15.65
C LEU A 20 -23.09 -8.56 -15.34
N THR A 21 -22.81 -9.68 -14.68
CA THR A 21 -23.86 -10.42 -13.97
C THR A 21 -24.11 -9.77 -12.60
N ARG A 22 -25.29 -10.01 -12.01
CA ARG A 22 -25.63 -9.52 -10.66
C ARG A 22 -24.63 -10.01 -9.59
N ALA A 23 -24.11 -11.22 -9.74
CA ALA A 23 -23.06 -11.76 -8.85
C ALA A 23 -21.72 -11.01 -8.97
N GLN A 24 -21.32 -10.68 -10.20
CA GLN A 24 -20.13 -9.88 -10.46
C GLN A 24 -20.29 -8.44 -9.92
N ALA A 25 -21.45 -7.83 -10.14
CA ALA A 25 -21.77 -6.51 -9.62
C ALA A 25 -21.73 -6.48 -8.08
N ARG A 26 -22.30 -7.47 -7.40
CA ARG A 26 -22.21 -7.60 -5.92
C ARG A 26 -20.77 -7.68 -5.45
N LYS A 27 -19.95 -8.50 -6.11
CA LYS A 27 -18.54 -8.68 -5.75
C LYS A 27 -17.74 -7.39 -5.96
N SER A 28 -17.96 -6.70 -7.07
CA SER A 28 -17.33 -5.43 -7.38
C SER A 28 -17.75 -4.33 -6.40
N LEU A 29 -19.03 -4.22 -6.11
CA LEU A 29 -19.56 -3.25 -5.15
C LEU A 29 -19.01 -3.49 -3.73
N ALA A 30 -18.87 -4.75 -3.32
CA ALA A 30 -18.26 -5.09 -2.04
C ALA A 30 -16.77 -4.71 -1.98
N ALA A 31 -16.09 -4.62 -3.12
CA ALA A 31 -14.70 -4.20 -3.24
C ALA A 31 -14.52 -2.68 -3.37
N LEU A 32 -15.59 -1.91 -3.61
CA LEU A 32 -15.59 -0.45 -3.61
C LEU A 32 -15.65 0.05 -2.16
N ASP A 33 -14.50 0.28 -1.59
CA ASP A 33 -14.34 0.83 -0.24
C ASP A 33 -13.58 2.17 -0.27
N TYR A 34 -13.31 2.74 0.90
CA TYR A 34 -12.61 4.03 1.02
C TYR A 34 -11.18 4.04 0.43
N ARG A 35 -10.62 2.90 0.09
CA ARG A 35 -9.30 2.77 -0.55
C ARG A 35 -9.38 2.87 -2.08
N ASP A 36 -10.58 2.88 -2.65
CA ASP A 36 -10.75 3.28 -4.04
C ASP A 36 -10.55 4.79 -4.14
N ASN A 37 -9.71 5.25 -5.07
CA ASN A 37 -9.31 6.64 -5.14
C ASN A 37 -10.48 7.60 -5.35
N ASP A 38 -11.50 7.21 -6.11
CA ASP A 38 -12.63 8.09 -6.36
C ASP A 38 -13.57 8.12 -5.15
N VAL A 39 -13.76 6.99 -4.47
CA VAL A 39 -14.50 6.96 -3.19
C VAL A 39 -13.77 7.82 -2.14
N PHE A 40 -12.44 7.68 -2.05
CA PHE A 40 -11.64 8.47 -1.13
C PHE A 40 -11.76 9.96 -1.41
N ARG A 41 -11.57 10.38 -2.65
CA ARG A 41 -11.71 11.79 -3.07
C ARG A 41 -13.11 12.32 -2.82
N HIS A 42 -14.15 11.53 -3.07
CA HIS A 42 -15.53 11.94 -2.83
C HIS A 42 -15.81 12.14 -1.33
N VAL A 43 -15.35 11.23 -0.47
CA VAL A 43 -15.53 11.31 0.98
C VAL A 43 -14.69 12.44 1.60
N MET A 44 -13.53 12.73 1.03
CA MET A 44 -12.58 13.75 1.52
C MET A 44 -12.61 15.05 0.69
N ASN A 45 -13.70 15.32 -0.03
CA ASN A 45 -13.86 16.54 -0.84
C ASN A 45 -14.15 17.76 0.03
N ALA A 46 -13.19 18.69 0.17
CA ALA A 46 -13.35 19.90 0.97
C ALA A 46 -14.40 20.91 0.46
N GLU A 47 -14.85 20.79 -0.78
CA GLU A 47 -15.95 21.62 -1.33
C GLU A 47 -17.30 21.22 -0.71
N ASN A 48 -17.47 19.96 -0.38
CA ASN A 48 -18.69 19.47 0.25
C ASN A 48 -18.67 19.75 1.77
N PRO A 49 -19.73 20.37 2.35
CA PRO A 49 -19.76 20.72 3.78
C PRO A 49 -19.59 19.53 4.74
N VAL A 50 -20.19 18.37 4.43
CA VAL A 50 -20.08 17.15 5.25
C VAL A 50 -18.65 16.62 5.20
N SER A 51 -18.08 16.50 4.01
CA SER A 51 -16.70 16.05 3.80
C SER A 51 -15.69 17.02 4.45
N ARG A 52 -15.97 18.32 4.41
CA ARG A 52 -15.17 19.35 5.10
C ARG A 52 -15.17 19.12 6.62
N LYS A 53 -16.31 18.80 7.22
CA LYS A 53 -16.40 18.45 8.64
C LYS A 53 -15.58 17.20 8.97
N ILE A 54 -15.66 16.15 8.14
CA ILE A 54 -14.84 14.93 8.29
C ILE A 54 -13.36 15.27 8.25
N LEU A 55 -12.91 16.04 7.24
CA LEU A 55 -11.50 16.47 7.11
C LEU A 55 -11.05 17.33 8.29
N THR A 56 -11.89 18.27 8.75
CA THR A 56 -11.58 19.12 9.90
C THR A 56 -11.32 18.28 11.14
N MET A 57 -12.18 17.33 11.44
CA MET A 57 -12.02 16.44 12.59
C MET A 57 -10.79 15.55 12.45
N TYR A 58 -10.57 14.97 11.27
CA TYR A 58 -9.43 14.10 11.00
C TYR A 58 -8.10 14.83 11.12
N LEU A 59 -7.96 15.96 10.43
CA LEU A 59 -6.72 16.74 10.42
C LEU A 59 -6.47 17.43 11.77
N SER A 60 -7.51 17.87 12.47
CA SER A 60 -7.34 18.44 13.81
C SER A 60 -6.74 17.43 14.77
N ASP A 61 -7.22 16.20 14.73
CA ASP A 61 -6.72 15.13 15.60
C ASP A 61 -5.33 14.64 15.20
N LEU A 62 -5.05 14.46 13.90
CA LEU A 62 -3.73 14.09 13.39
C LEU A 62 -2.66 15.13 13.71
N LEU A 63 -3.01 16.41 13.65
CA LEU A 63 -2.07 17.52 13.85
C LEU A 63 -1.98 18.00 15.31
N HIS A 64 -2.84 17.47 16.18
CA HIS A 64 -3.00 17.96 17.56
C HIS A 64 -3.22 19.47 17.61
N ARG A 65 -4.06 20.00 16.70
CA ARG A 65 -4.40 21.42 16.58
C ARG A 65 -5.86 21.59 16.20
N ARG A 66 -6.49 22.59 16.74
CA ARG A 66 -7.84 22.95 16.35
C ARG A 66 -7.81 23.65 14.99
N ILE A 67 -8.33 22.99 13.95
CA ILE A 67 -8.50 23.57 12.63
C ILE A 67 -9.85 24.27 12.57
N VAL A 68 -9.85 25.55 12.21
CA VAL A 68 -11.05 26.39 12.18
C VAL A 68 -11.53 26.69 10.76
N TRP A 69 -10.65 26.46 9.76
CA TRP A 69 -11.00 26.68 8.36
C TRP A 69 -10.28 25.68 7.44
N ILE A 70 -11.02 25.18 6.45
CA ILE A 70 -10.49 24.35 5.35
C ILE A 70 -11.08 24.82 4.02
N GLY A 71 -10.21 25.03 3.02
CA GLY A 71 -10.56 25.28 1.64
C GLY A 71 -9.93 24.25 0.72
N SER A 72 -10.61 23.95 -0.40
CA SER A 72 -10.08 23.11 -1.48
C SER A 72 -9.00 23.87 -2.24
N GLU A 73 -7.96 23.18 -2.68
CA GLU A 73 -6.93 23.68 -3.59
C GLU A 73 -6.90 22.83 -4.86
N ALA A 74 -6.29 23.36 -5.92
CA ALA A 74 -6.18 22.64 -7.18
C ALA A 74 -5.40 21.32 -7.03
N THR A 75 -5.98 20.23 -7.49
CA THR A 75 -5.34 18.90 -7.44
C THR A 75 -4.38 18.63 -8.59
N GLU A 76 -4.43 19.44 -9.64
CA GLU A 76 -3.54 19.38 -10.80
C GLU A 76 -2.82 20.72 -10.95
N PRO A 77 -1.55 20.84 -10.52
CA PRO A 77 -0.76 22.04 -10.74
C PRO A 77 -0.59 22.31 -12.24
N VAL A 78 -0.55 23.59 -12.60
CA VAL A 78 -0.28 24.02 -13.98
C VAL A 78 1.13 23.56 -14.36
N LYS A 79 1.27 22.90 -15.51
CA LYS A 79 2.57 22.48 -16.04
C LYS A 79 3.28 23.68 -16.64
N ALA A 80 4.54 23.87 -16.27
CA ALA A 80 5.38 24.91 -16.85
C ALA A 80 5.74 24.63 -18.32
N ASN A 81 5.79 23.34 -18.72
CA ASN A 81 6.05 22.91 -20.09
C ASN A 81 5.49 21.50 -20.36
N PHE A 82 5.38 21.12 -21.65
CA PHE A 82 4.83 19.81 -22.08
C PHE A 82 5.66 18.58 -21.64
N ARG A 83 6.93 18.75 -21.31
CA ARG A 83 7.83 17.67 -20.90
C ARG A 83 7.78 17.43 -19.40
N GLU A 84 7.15 18.30 -18.65
CA GLU A 84 7.03 18.16 -17.20
C GLU A 84 6.10 16.99 -16.85
N LYS A 85 6.59 16.10 -15.95
CA LYS A 85 5.76 15.03 -15.41
C LYS A 85 4.62 15.65 -14.60
N GLY A 86 3.38 15.48 -15.06
CA GLY A 86 2.20 15.95 -14.34
C GLY A 86 2.11 15.29 -12.96
N VAL A 87 1.89 16.10 -11.95
CA VAL A 87 1.55 15.65 -10.60
C VAL A 87 0.04 15.82 -10.45
N ARG A 88 -0.61 14.78 -9.94
CA ARG A 88 -2.02 14.83 -9.57
C ARG A 88 -2.14 14.40 -8.13
N TYR A 89 -2.67 15.30 -7.32
CA TYR A 89 -2.94 15.06 -5.90
C TYR A 89 -4.30 14.39 -5.72
N ASP A 90 -4.43 13.51 -4.71
CA ASP A 90 -5.74 12.93 -4.43
C ASP A 90 -6.65 13.95 -3.73
N VAL A 91 -6.19 14.56 -2.65
CA VAL A 91 -6.93 15.61 -1.94
C VAL A 91 -5.95 16.71 -1.51
N MET A 92 -6.09 17.90 -2.08
CA MET A 92 -5.28 19.07 -1.74
C MET A 92 -6.15 20.10 -1.04
N VAL A 93 -5.75 20.51 0.16
CA VAL A 93 -6.47 21.50 0.97
C VAL A 93 -5.54 22.51 1.60
N ARG A 94 -6.02 23.72 1.74
CA ARG A 94 -5.43 24.74 2.63
C ARG A 94 -6.22 24.77 3.93
N ILE A 95 -5.52 24.77 5.04
CA ILE A 95 -6.12 24.82 6.37
C ILE A 95 -5.65 26.06 7.12
N ARG A 96 -6.41 26.49 8.13
CA ARG A 96 -5.98 27.44 9.16
C ARG A 96 -6.35 26.89 10.53
N ASP A 97 -5.39 26.96 11.45
CA ASP A 97 -5.63 26.63 12.86
C ASP A 97 -6.28 27.79 13.63
N ASP A 98 -6.60 27.60 14.89
CA ASP A 98 -7.21 28.60 15.79
C ASP A 98 -6.30 29.79 16.10
N GLN A 99 -5.01 29.71 15.75
CA GLN A 99 -4.07 30.83 15.78
C GLN A 99 -3.97 31.56 14.44
N GLY A 100 -4.81 31.20 13.47
CA GLY A 100 -4.81 31.75 12.12
C GLY A 100 -3.66 31.30 11.23
N LYS A 101 -2.80 30.36 11.68
CA LYS A 101 -1.63 29.89 10.92
C LYS A 101 -2.07 29.02 9.76
N PRO A 102 -1.70 29.38 8.52
CA PRO A 102 -2.04 28.58 7.34
C PRO A 102 -1.12 27.37 7.19
N MET A 103 -1.61 26.32 6.54
CA MET A 103 -0.85 25.17 6.07
C MET A 103 -1.48 24.60 4.82
N LEU A 104 -0.67 24.17 3.86
CA LEU A 104 -1.09 23.42 2.68
C LEU A 104 -0.92 21.93 2.97
N VAL A 105 -1.97 21.14 2.79
CA VAL A 105 -2.00 19.71 3.12
C VAL A 105 -2.43 18.92 1.90
N ASN A 106 -1.62 17.93 1.52
CA ASN A 106 -2.00 16.91 0.55
C ASN A 106 -2.23 15.57 1.26
N LEU A 107 -3.36 14.91 0.98
CA LEU A 107 -3.65 13.54 1.42
C LEU A 107 -3.62 12.63 0.19
N GLU A 108 -2.76 11.62 0.22
CA GLU A 108 -2.60 10.60 -0.83
C GLU A 108 -2.99 9.22 -0.32
N MET A 109 -3.92 8.55 -1.01
CA MET A 109 -4.32 7.18 -0.73
C MET A 109 -3.55 6.20 -1.62
N GLN A 110 -2.64 5.43 -1.03
CA GLN A 110 -1.79 4.49 -1.76
C GLN A 110 -2.07 3.03 -1.37
N ASN A 111 -2.87 2.35 -2.19
CA ASN A 111 -3.28 0.96 -1.93
C ASN A 111 -2.46 -0.10 -2.67
N TYR A 112 -1.72 0.30 -3.71
CA TYR A 112 -1.06 -0.63 -4.62
C TYR A 112 0.44 -0.63 -4.41
N ARG A 113 1.08 -1.79 -4.62
CA ARG A 113 2.52 -1.87 -4.81
C ARG A 113 2.85 -1.17 -6.13
N MET A 114 3.54 -0.07 -6.04
CA MET A 114 4.09 0.62 -7.19
C MET A 114 5.52 0.14 -7.45
N ALA A 115 5.96 0.25 -8.72
CA ALA A 115 7.36 0.02 -9.07
C ALA A 115 8.28 1.11 -8.48
N GLU A 116 7.75 2.31 -8.30
CA GLU A 116 8.47 3.44 -7.70
C GLU A 116 8.42 3.37 -6.17
N SER A 117 9.48 3.84 -5.52
CA SER A 117 9.54 4.03 -4.07
C SER A 117 8.49 5.07 -3.64
N LEU A 118 7.59 4.67 -2.72
CA LEU A 118 6.61 5.58 -2.14
C LEU A 118 7.29 6.73 -1.38
N SER A 119 8.45 6.47 -0.77
CA SER A 119 9.25 7.47 -0.07
C SER A 119 9.71 8.57 -1.02
N LEU A 120 10.27 8.22 -2.18
CA LEU A 120 10.67 9.20 -3.20
C LEU A 120 9.47 9.98 -3.75
N ARG A 121 8.35 9.30 -3.97
CA ARG A 121 7.12 9.96 -4.43
C ARG A 121 6.60 10.98 -3.40
N SER A 122 6.60 10.61 -2.11
CA SER A 122 6.20 11.52 -1.03
C SER A 122 7.07 12.78 -0.97
N GLN A 123 8.39 12.61 -1.10
CA GLN A 123 9.34 13.73 -1.16
C GLN A 123 9.09 14.61 -2.39
N GLY A 124 8.88 14.00 -3.57
CA GLY A 124 8.55 14.71 -4.80
C GLY A 124 7.28 15.55 -4.67
N TYR A 125 6.24 15.02 -4.04
CA TYR A 125 5.00 15.76 -3.80
C TYR A 125 5.22 16.92 -2.84
N ALA A 126 5.90 16.71 -1.72
CA ALA A 126 6.20 17.76 -0.77
C ALA A 126 7.06 18.89 -1.39
N SER A 127 8.07 18.52 -2.17
CA SER A 127 8.92 19.48 -2.90
C SER A 127 8.13 20.28 -3.93
N ARG A 128 7.21 19.64 -4.66
CA ARG A 128 6.35 20.31 -5.63
C ARG A 128 5.42 21.30 -4.94
N MET A 129 4.80 20.94 -3.85
CA MET A 129 3.95 21.83 -3.05
C MET A 129 4.71 23.09 -2.59
N VAL A 130 6.01 22.99 -2.29
CA VAL A 130 6.87 24.14 -1.97
C VAL A 130 7.17 24.93 -3.23
N SER A 131 7.63 24.26 -4.30
CA SER A 131 8.02 24.91 -5.56
C SER A 131 6.89 25.71 -6.19
N ASP A 132 5.66 25.20 -6.14
CA ASP A 132 4.48 25.86 -6.71
C ASP A 132 4.09 27.14 -5.97
N GLN A 133 4.65 27.43 -4.81
CA GLN A 133 4.43 28.65 -4.05
C GLN A 133 5.52 29.70 -4.24
N ILE A 134 6.61 29.36 -4.93
CA ILE A 134 7.78 30.24 -5.11
C ILE A 134 7.82 30.74 -6.54
N GLU A 135 7.69 32.04 -6.73
CA GLU A 135 7.81 32.69 -8.04
C GLU A 135 9.28 32.95 -8.38
N VAL A 136 9.59 32.99 -9.68
CA VAL A 136 10.94 33.32 -10.17
C VAL A 136 11.33 34.73 -9.72
N GLY A 137 12.43 34.83 -8.97
CA GLY A 137 12.89 36.08 -8.36
C GLY A 137 12.11 36.52 -7.12
N GLY A 138 11.15 35.71 -6.67
CA GLY A 138 10.33 35.95 -5.48
C GLY A 138 11.00 35.54 -4.17
N SER A 139 10.31 35.82 -3.06
CA SER A 139 10.73 35.44 -1.71
C SER A 139 10.54 33.95 -1.46
N PHE A 140 11.40 33.31 -0.66
CA PHE A 140 11.22 31.97 -0.11
C PHE A 140 10.22 31.92 1.07
N ASP A 141 9.34 32.89 1.20
CA ASP A 141 8.32 32.92 2.25
C ASP A 141 7.05 32.20 1.82
N PHE A 142 7.08 30.88 1.84
CA PHE A 142 5.95 30.00 1.54
C PHE A 142 5.24 29.52 2.80
N ILE A 143 3.95 29.23 2.71
CA ILE A 143 3.21 28.62 3.81
C ILE A 143 3.67 27.17 4.05
N PRO A 144 3.64 26.68 5.31
CA PRO A 144 4.02 25.31 5.59
C PRO A 144 3.27 24.29 4.77
N VAL A 145 3.96 23.23 4.34
CA VAL A 145 3.38 22.10 3.59
C VAL A 145 3.43 20.83 4.43
N LEU A 146 2.39 20.02 4.31
CA LEU A 146 2.29 18.70 4.90
C LEU A 146 1.85 17.70 3.85
N GLN A 147 2.71 16.73 3.53
CA GLN A 147 2.38 15.57 2.71
C GLN A 147 1.93 14.42 3.61
N ILE A 148 0.69 13.98 3.48
CA ILE A 148 0.16 12.80 4.18
C ILE A 148 0.06 11.64 3.19
N MET A 149 0.76 10.54 3.50
CA MET A 149 0.73 9.30 2.74
C MET A 149 -0.07 8.25 3.53
N ILE A 150 -1.24 7.87 3.04
CA ILE A 150 -2.08 6.83 3.64
C ILE A 150 -1.82 5.53 2.88
N THR A 151 -1.17 4.57 3.52
CA THR A 151 -0.73 3.33 2.89
C THR A 151 -1.27 2.11 3.61
N LYS A 152 -1.29 0.99 2.90
CA LYS A 152 -1.62 -0.29 3.54
C LYS A 152 -0.54 -0.64 4.57
N ARG A 153 0.72 -0.64 4.18
CA ARG A 153 1.91 -0.93 4.98
C ARG A 153 3.14 -0.31 4.30
N MET A 154 4.08 0.18 5.08
CA MET A 154 5.34 0.72 4.61
C MET A 154 6.48 -0.28 4.90
N PRO A 155 7.10 -0.89 3.87
CA PRO A 155 8.14 -1.91 4.07
C PRO A 155 9.34 -1.40 4.86
N GLU A 156 9.69 -0.12 4.69
CA GLU A 156 10.82 0.54 5.34
C GLU A 156 10.60 0.75 6.85
N MET A 157 9.33 0.75 7.33
CA MET A 157 8.95 0.98 8.72
C MET A 157 8.54 -0.29 9.47
N LYS A 158 9.05 -1.46 9.07
CA LYS A 158 8.64 -2.76 9.64
C LYS A 158 8.87 -2.88 11.14
N ALA A 159 9.94 -2.29 11.66
CA ALA A 159 10.32 -2.39 13.07
C ALA A 159 9.41 -1.57 14.00
N SER A 160 8.76 -0.52 13.51
CA SER A 160 7.86 0.30 14.32
C SER A 160 6.52 -0.39 14.54
N ARG A 161 5.97 -0.29 15.76
CA ARG A 161 4.59 -0.71 16.10
C ARG A 161 3.57 0.39 15.86
N GLU A 162 4.03 1.64 15.78
CA GLU A 162 3.19 2.81 15.54
C GLU A 162 2.64 2.79 14.12
N TYR A 163 1.44 3.31 13.93
CA TYR A 163 0.81 3.44 12.63
C TYR A 163 0.96 4.85 12.04
N LEU A 164 1.35 5.85 12.86
CA LEU A 164 1.63 7.24 12.49
C LEU A 164 3.12 7.51 12.56
N HIS A 165 3.70 8.00 11.47
CA HIS A 165 5.13 8.32 11.38
C HIS A 165 5.29 9.76 10.90
N TYR A 166 5.68 10.66 11.80
CA TYR A 166 5.90 12.07 11.52
C TYR A 166 7.38 12.31 11.18
N HIS A 167 7.65 12.76 9.96
CA HIS A 167 9.00 13.08 9.50
C HIS A 167 9.20 14.58 9.37
N ARG A 168 10.38 15.05 9.80
CA ARG A 168 10.78 16.45 9.87
C ARG A 168 12.25 16.58 9.54
N TYR A 169 12.66 17.79 9.16
CA TYR A 169 14.08 18.11 9.03
C TYR A 169 14.69 18.33 10.41
N THR A 170 15.73 17.56 10.72
CA THR A 170 16.48 17.62 11.96
C THR A 170 17.98 17.60 11.68
N ASN A 171 18.78 18.19 12.58
CA ASN A 171 20.21 18.02 12.56
C ASN A 171 20.58 16.59 12.99
N GLU A 172 21.35 15.86 12.19
CA GLU A 172 21.68 14.45 12.44
C GLU A 172 22.43 14.22 13.76
N LYS A 173 23.30 15.17 14.15
CA LYS A 173 24.12 15.04 15.37
C LYS A 173 23.37 15.44 16.65
N THR A 174 22.51 16.47 16.57
CA THR A 174 21.87 17.04 17.75
C THR A 174 20.40 16.71 17.87
N SER A 175 19.80 16.08 16.86
CA SER A 175 18.36 15.83 16.72
C SER A 175 17.49 17.08 16.88
N LYS A 176 18.08 18.27 16.88
CA LYS A 176 17.34 19.53 16.93
C LYS A 176 16.66 19.79 15.60
N ARG A 177 15.44 20.33 15.66
CA ARG A 177 14.69 20.70 14.46
C ARG A 177 15.38 21.82 13.70
N MET A 178 15.26 21.78 12.37
CA MET A 178 15.68 22.89 11.51
C MET A 178 14.88 24.15 11.89
N PRO A 179 15.52 25.31 12.11
CA PRO A 179 14.82 26.55 12.32
C PRO A 179 13.88 26.88 11.16
N LYS A 180 12.69 27.39 11.45
CA LYS A 180 11.68 27.74 10.44
C LYS A 180 11.28 26.59 9.50
N GLU A 181 11.36 25.32 9.98
CA GLU A 181 10.91 24.16 9.22
C GLU A 181 9.47 24.35 8.73
N ARG A 182 9.26 24.24 7.40
CA ARG A 182 7.95 24.41 6.76
C ARG A 182 7.57 23.24 5.86
N CYS A 183 8.38 22.16 5.77
CA CYS A 183 8.11 21.00 4.96
C CYS A 183 8.09 19.74 5.85
N ARG A 184 6.97 19.00 5.83
CA ARG A 184 6.75 17.82 6.67
C ARG A 184 6.09 16.71 5.89
N THR A 185 6.34 15.47 6.33
CA THR A 185 5.60 14.31 5.85
C THR A 185 5.01 13.53 7.02
N LEU A 186 3.80 13.01 6.83
CA LEU A 186 3.14 12.09 7.74
C LEU A 186 2.80 10.81 6.98
N TRP A 187 3.23 9.68 7.50
CA TRP A 187 2.86 8.38 6.96
C TRP A 187 1.87 7.69 7.90
N ILE A 188 0.82 7.12 7.30
CA ILE A 188 -0.25 6.42 7.99
C ILE A 188 -0.28 4.99 7.45
N GLU A 189 0.11 4.02 8.30
CA GLU A 189 0.08 2.60 7.96
C GLU A 189 -1.22 1.95 8.45
N MET A 190 -2.23 1.93 7.59
CA MET A 190 -3.58 1.49 7.95
C MET A 190 -3.66 0.08 8.56
N GLU A 191 -2.81 -0.88 8.14
CA GLU A 191 -2.86 -2.24 8.71
C GLU A 191 -2.46 -2.31 10.18
N LYS A 192 -1.61 -1.40 10.63
CA LYS A 192 -1.18 -1.37 12.04
C LYS A 192 -2.27 -0.91 13.00
N THR A 193 -3.33 -0.24 12.50
CA THR A 193 -4.49 0.11 13.33
C THR A 193 -5.24 -1.10 13.88
N GLN A 194 -4.96 -2.31 13.40
CA GLN A 194 -5.48 -3.54 14.01
C GLN A 194 -5.05 -3.67 15.49
N ALA A 195 -3.94 -3.08 15.90
CA ALA A 195 -3.49 -3.10 17.29
C ALA A 195 -4.47 -2.39 18.24
N LEU A 196 -5.27 -1.45 17.73
CA LEU A 196 -6.29 -0.71 18.49
C LEU A 196 -7.42 -1.62 19.02
N GLU A 197 -7.63 -2.79 18.39
CA GLU A 197 -8.65 -3.75 18.82
C GLU A 197 -8.40 -4.32 20.23
N ARG A 198 -7.23 -4.04 20.82
CA ARG A 198 -6.88 -4.44 22.18
C ARG A 198 -7.46 -3.53 23.26
N ILE A 199 -7.98 -2.38 22.87
CA ILE A 199 -8.58 -1.40 23.76
C ILE A 199 -10.00 -1.06 23.29
N PRO A 200 -10.91 -0.65 24.19
CA PRO A 200 -12.28 -0.26 23.85
C PRO A 200 -12.34 0.86 22.81
N THR A 201 -13.32 0.84 21.92
CA THR A 201 -13.48 1.82 20.83
C THR A 201 -13.70 3.25 21.34
N GLU A 202 -14.21 3.42 22.56
CA GLU A 202 -14.39 4.71 23.23
C GLU A 202 -13.07 5.42 23.52
N GLN A 203 -11.99 4.65 23.70
CA GLN A 203 -10.64 5.19 23.96
C GLN A 203 -9.90 5.56 22.67
N TRP A 204 -10.44 5.18 21.52
CA TRP A 204 -9.82 5.50 20.23
C TRP A 204 -10.00 6.98 19.91
N ARG A 205 -8.93 7.59 19.42
CA ARG A 205 -8.98 8.94 18.88
C ARG A 205 -9.81 8.99 17.60
N ILE A 206 -10.24 10.19 17.21
CA ILE A 206 -10.97 10.38 15.94
C ILE A 206 -10.13 9.90 14.74
N SER A 207 -8.83 10.19 14.73
CA SER A 207 -7.92 9.73 13.68
C SER A 207 -7.77 8.21 13.64
N ASP A 208 -7.81 7.54 14.80
CA ASP A 208 -7.79 6.08 14.91
C ASP A 208 -9.02 5.48 14.24
N LYS A 209 -10.21 5.97 14.58
CA LYS A 209 -11.51 5.52 14.08
C LYS A 209 -11.62 5.71 12.57
N ILE A 210 -11.25 6.89 12.07
CA ILE A 210 -11.26 7.19 10.63
C ILE A 210 -10.27 6.29 9.90
N THR A 211 -9.03 6.16 10.37
CA THR A 211 -8.00 5.33 9.72
C THR A 211 -8.38 3.85 9.73
N TYR A 212 -8.95 3.36 10.82
CA TYR A 212 -9.48 2.00 10.92
C TYR A 212 -10.61 1.77 9.92
N MET A 213 -11.56 2.72 9.81
CA MET A 213 -12.65 2.68 8.85
C MET A 213 -12.14 2.65 7.40
N LEU A 214 -11.14 3.47 7.05
CA LEU A 214 -10.50 3.46 5.73
C LEU A 214 -9.98 2.07 5.36
N ARG A 215 -9.42 1.33 6.31
CA ARG A 215 -8.81 0.02 6.07
C ARG A 215 -9.79 -1.15 6.14
N TYR A 216 -10.64 -1.16 7.15
CA TYR A 216 -11.38 -2.36 7.56
C TYR A 216 -12.88 -2.32 7.31
N SER A 217 -13.42 -1.24 6.73
CA SER A 217 -14.87 -1.07 6.50
C SER A 217 -15.54 -2.24 5.76
N ARG A 218 -14.77 -3.01 4.97
CA ARG A 218 -15.26 -4.15 4.18
C ARG A 218 -14.61 -5.49 4.57
N ASP A 219 -13.89 -5.53 5.67
CA ASP A 219 -13.36 -6.79 6.20
C ASP A 219 -14.47 -7.55 6.94
N PRO A 220 -14.87 -8.77 6.46
CA PRO A 220 -15.93 -9.54 7.11
C PRO A 220 -15.66 -9.85 8.58
N LYS A 221 -14.37 -9.97 8.95
CA LYS A 221 -13.95 -10.31 10.32
C LYS A 221 -14.06 -9.11 11.27
N LYS A 222 -14.20 -7.88 10.75
CA LYS A 222 -14.18 -6.64 11.52
C LYS A 222 -15.56 -5.96 11.60
N GLN A 223 -16.59 -6.57 11.02
CA GLN A 223 -17.91 -5.95 10.91
C GLN A 223 -18.56 -5.59 12.26
N LYS A 224 -18.26 -6.33 13.32
CA LYS A 224 -18.75 -5.99 14.66
C LYS A 224 -18.24 -4.61 15.11
N ILE A 225 -16.94 -4.37 15.01
CA ILE A 225 -16.32 -3.09 15.35
C ILE A 225 -16.79 -1.98 14.40
N ILE A 226 -16.89 -2.28 13.10
CA ILE A 226 -17.36 -1.30 12.09
C ILE A 226 -18.79 -0.84 12.38
N HIS A 227 -19.70 -1.76 12.71
CA HIS A 227 -21.08 -1.41 13.08
C HIS A 227 -21.12 -0.57 14.34
N GLU A 228 -20.37 -0.95 15.37
CA GLU A 228 -20.25 -0.18 16.61
C GLU A 228 -19.77 1.26 16.36
N LEU A 229 -18.70 1.43 15.54
CA LEU A 229 -18.21 2.76 15.18
C LEU A 229 -19.25 3.59 14.39
N ILE A 230 -20.01 2.97 13.47
CA ILE A 230 -21.06 3.66 12.73
C ILE A 230 -22.20 4.09 13.67
N GLU A 231 -22.55 3.29 14.66
CA GLU A 231 -23.62 3.59 15.60
C GLU A 231 -23.25 4.68 16.59
N LYS A 232 -22.02 4.63 17.12
CA LYS A 232 -21.58 5.52 18.21
C LYS A 232 -20.97 6.83 17.72
N GLU A 233 -20.30 6.83 16.55
CA GLU A 233 -19.46 7.94 16.09
C GLU A 233 -20.09 8.70 14.92
N GLU A 234 -20.42 9.97 15.15
CA GLU A 234 -21.02 10.85 14.12
C GLU A 234 -20.13 10.94 12.86
N VAL A 235 -18.82 11.13 13.04
CA VAL A 235 -17.89 11.27 11.91
C VAL A 235 -17.84 10.01 11.04
N ILE A 236 -17.91 8.83 11.64
CA ILE A 236 -17.91 7.56 10.91
C ILE A 236 -19.23 7.36 10.18
N ARG A 237 -20.35 7.77 10.79
CA ARG A 237 -21.67 7.77 10.15
C ARG A 237 -21.69 8.69 8.93
N MET A 238 -21.16 9.91 9.06
CA MET A 238 -21.00 10.85 7.94
C MET A 238 -20.14 10.27 6.81
N MET A 239 -19.04 9.59 7.13
CA MET A 239 -18.21 8.91 6.12
C MET A 239 -18.99 7.85 5.37
N GLU A 240 -19.77 7.00 6.08
CA GLU A 240 -20.55 5.94 5.44
C GLU A 240 -21.69 6.53 4.59
N GLU A 241 -22.35 7.59 5.03
CA GLU A 241 -23.36 8.31 4.25
C GLU A 241 -22.75 8.89 2.97
N LYS A 242 -21.61 9.56 3.04
CA LYS A 242 -20.90 10.09 1.86
C LYS A 242 -20.48 9.00 0.89
N ARG A 243 -19.99 7.87 1.40
CA ARG A 243 -19.67 6.71 0.56
C ARG A 243 -20.91 6.15 -0.15
N MET A 244 -22.04 6.11 0.56
CA MET A 244 -23.32 5.67 -0.04
C MET A 244 -23.85 6.67 -1.05
N ASP A 245 -23.68 7.99 -0.82
CA ASP A 245 -24.06 9.04 -1.77
C ASP A 245 -23.30 8.91 -3.09
N PHE A 246 -21.99 8.61 -3.03
CA PHE A 246 -21.17 8.36 -4.19
C PHE A 246 -21.74 7.25 -5.12
N LEU A 247 -22.43 6.28 -4.54
CA LEU A 247 -23.01 5.13 -5.25
C LEU A 247 -24.48 5.36 -5.67
N LYS A 248 -25.08 6.53 -5.38
CA LYS A 248 -26.48 6.84 -5.75
C LYS A 248 -26.63 7.10 -7.25
N ASP A 249 -25.62 7.66 -7.91
CA ASP A 249 -25.61 7.73 -9.36
C ASP A 249 -25.45 6.33 -9.94
N THR A 250 -26.54 5.78 -10.44
CA THR A 250 -26.63 4.40 -10.91
C THR A 250 -25.69 4.16 -12.09
N SER A 251 -25.59 5.13 -13.02
CA SER A 251 -24.71 5.01 -14.20
C SER A 251 -23.25 4.99 -13.79
N TYR A 252 -22.87 5.88 -12.89
CA TYR A 252 -21.52 5.93 -12.35
C TYR A 252 -21.18 4.69 -11.52
N ALA A 253 -22.11 4.24 -10.67
CA ALA A 253 -21.94 3.03 -9.87
C ALA A 253 -21.71 1.79 -10.76
N ILE A 254 -22.47 1.64 -11.85
CA ILE A 254 -22.32 0.55 -12.82
C ILE A 254 -20.95 0.63 -13.50
N ALA A 255 -20.55 1.80 -13.98
CA ALA A 255 -19.24 1.99 -14.61
C ALA A 255 -18.09 1.63 -13.66
N LYS A 256 -18.18 2.08 -12.41
CA LYS A 256 -17.21 1.73 -11.37
C LYS A 256 -17.19 0.24 -11.02
N MET A 257 -18.35 -0.39 -10.92
CA MET A 257 -18.43 -1.84 -10.71
C MET A 257 -17.78 -2.62 -11.86
N ARG A 258 -17.95 -2.16 -13.09
CA ARG A 258 -17.32 -2.76 -14.26
C ARG A 258 -15.80 -2.61 -14.20
N MET A 259 -15.28 -1.40 -14.03
CA MET A 259 -13.84 -1.15 -13.88
C MET A 259 -13.23 -1.99 -12.76
N LYS A 260 -13.92 -2.08 -11.61
CA LYS A 260 -13.45 -2.86 -10.48
C LYS A 260 -13.46 -4.37 -10.74
N TYR A 261 -14.44 -4.83 -11.49
CA TYR A 261 -14.49 -6.23 -11.94
C TYR A 261 -13.29 -6.55 -12.83
N ASP A 262 -13.03 -5.71 -13.84
CA ASP A 262 -11.91 -5.89 -14.77
C ASP A 262 -10.57 -5.88 -14.03
N GLU A 263 -10.36 -4.95 -13.10
CA GLU A 263 -9.15 -4.91 -12.26
C GLU A 263 -8.97 -6.20 -11.43
N MET A 264 -10.06 -6.73 -10.90
CA MET A 264 -10.02 -7.97 -10.11
C MET A 264 -9.76 -9.20 -10.99
N ASP A 265 -10.28 -9.20 -12.22
CA ASP A 265 -10.07 -10.28 -13.19
C ASP A 265 -8.62 -10.29 -13.67
N GLU A 266 -8.08 -9.14 -14.08
CA GLU A 266 -6.66 -8.99 -14.45
C GLU A 266 -5.73 -9.48 -13.35
N LYS A 267 -5.96 -9.06 -12.10
CA LYS A 267 -5.19 -9.53 -10.94
C LYS A 267 -5.27 -11.05 -10.76
N THR A 268 -6.43 -11.63 -11.05
CA THR A 268 -6.65 -13.08 -10.95
C THR A 268 -5.90 -13.82 -12.05
N VAL A 269 -5.97 -13.33 -13.29
CA VAL A 269 -5.23 -13.88 -14.45
C VAL A 269 -3.72 -13.78 -14.21
N TYR A 270 -3.23 -12.63 -13.75
CA TYR A 270 -1.81 -12.43 -13.44
C TYR A 270 -1.32 -13.41 -12.35
N LYS A 271 -2.06 -13.57 -11.25
CA LYS A 271 -1.71 -14.53 -10.19
C LYS A 271 -1.68 -15.98 -10.70
N LYS A 272 -2.66 -16.36 -11.52
CA LYS A 272 -2.68 -17.69 -12.18
C LYS A 272 -1.48 -17.88 -13.09
N GLY A 273 -1.11 -16.85 -13.86
CA GLY A 273 0.07 -16.83 -14.73
C GLY A 273 1.36 -17.06 -13.97
N ILE A 274 1.59 -16.30 -12.89
CA ILE A 274 2.76 -16.47 -12.01
C ILE A 274 2.81 -17.90 -11.43
N LYS A 275 1.70 -18.38 -10.87
CA LYS A 275 1.64 -19.73 -10.28
C LYS A 275 1.99 -20.81 -11.31
N LYS A 276 1.46 -20.67 -12.53
CA LYS A 276 1.76 -21.60 -13.66
C LYS A 276 3.23 -21.52 -14.09
N GLY A 277 3.78 -20.31 -14.20
CA GLY A 277 5.18 -20.08 -14.54
C GLY A 277 6.14 -20.66 -13.48
N MET A 278 5.88 -20.39 -12.21
CA MET A 278 6.66 -20.90 -11.08
C MET A 278 6.66 -22.44 -11.05
N ARG A 279 5.46 -23.07 -11.22
CA ARG A 279 5.35 -24.54 -11.29
C ARG A 279 6.14 -25.15 -12.45
N LYS A 280 6.11 -24.51 -13.65
CA LYS A 280 6.90 -24.93 -14.80
C LYS A 280 8.39 -24.76 -14.56
N GLY A 281 8.80 -23.62 -14.00
CA GLY A 281 10.21 -23.32 -13.67
C GLY A 281 10.80 -24.32 -12.68
N VAL A 282 10.09 -24.58 -11.56
CA VAL A 282 10.51 -25.60 -10.57
C VAL A 282 10.64 -26.98 -11.20
N LYS A 283 9.63 -27.44 -12.00
CA LYS A 283 9.69 -28.74 -12.67
C LYS A 283 10.89 -28.85 -13.63
N LYS A 284 11.17 -27.77 -14.38
CA LYS A 284 12.32 -27.73 -15.31
C LYS A 284 13.65 -27.72 -14.55
N GLY A 285 13.77 -26.92 -13.48
CA GLY A 285 14.96 -26.84 -12.65
C GLY A 285 15.29 -28.15 -11.94
N VAL A 286 14.29 -28.82 -11.36
CA VAL A 286 14.46 -30.14 -10.73
C VAL A 286 14.96 -31.18 -11.77
N LYS A 287 14.34 -31.22 -12.97
CA LYS A 287 14.76 -32.14 -14.02
C LYS A 287 16.19 -31.90 -14.49
N GLN A 288 16.58 -30.63 -14.64
CA GLN A 288 17.96 -30.27 -15.03
C GLN A 288 18.96 -30.57 -13.91
N GLY A 289 18.63 -30.22 -12.67
CA GLY A 289 19.48 -30.52 -11.50
C GLY A 289 19.68 -32.01 -11.28
N MET A 290 18.63 -32.83 -11.43
CA MET A 290 18.76 -34.30 -11.36
C MET A 290 19.68 -34.84 -12.46
N LYS A 291 19.55 -34.36 -13.70
CA LYS A 291 20.41 -34.80 -14.81
C LYS A 291 21.87 -34.44 -14.53
N GLN A 292 22.15 -33.20 -14.17
CA GLN A 292 23.52 -32.74 -13.86
C GLN A 292 24.11 -33.47 -12.65
N GLY A 293 23.32 -33.67 -11.59
CA GLY A 293 23.78 -34.41 -10.42
C GLY A 293 24.10 -35.87 -10.72
N LEU A 294 23.29 -36.51 -11.59
CA LEU A 294 23.56 -37.89 -12.03
C LEU A 294 24.86 -37.98 -12.86
N GLU A 295 25.03 -37.08 -13.85
CA GLU A 295 26.23 -37.01 -14.69
C GLU A 295 27.50 -36.80 -13.83
N GLN A 296 27.47 -35.82 -12.90
CA GLN A 296 28.60 -35.55 -12.01
C GLN A 296 28.88 -36.70 -11.04
N GLY A 297 27.84 -37.34 -10.50
CA GLY A 297 27.99 -38.49 -9.62
C GLY A 297 28.57 -39.70 -10.33
N MET A 298 28.19 -39.97 -11.59
CA MET A 298 28.78 -41.00 -12.41
C MET A 298 30.24 -40.76 -12.73
N GLU A 299 30.58 -39.54 -13.12
CA GLU A 299 31.96 -39.16 -13.42
C GLU A 299 32.89 -39.28 -12.19
N GLN A 300 32.45 -38.77 -11.05
CA GLN A 300 33.20 -38.88 -9.79
C GLN A 300 33.33 -40.34 -9.33
N GLY A 301 32.28 -41.13 -9.46
CA GLY A 301 32.30 -42.55 -9.12
C GLY A 301 33.26 -43.35 -10.01
N MET A 302 33.29 -43.02 -11.33
CA MET A 302 34.21 -43.67 -12.29
C MET A 302 35.67 -43.33 -11.98
N VAL A 303 35.99 -42.06 -11.72
CA VAL A 303 37.36 -41.64 -11.34
C VAL A 303 37.78 -42.32 -10.04
N GLN A 304 36.95 -42.33 -9.02
CA GLN A 304 37.25 -43.00 -7.74
C GLN A 304 37.41 -44.53 -7.92
N GLY A 305 36.60 -45.15 -8.75
CA GLY A 305 36.69 -46.57 -9.08
C GLY A 305 38.01 -46.94 -9.76
N ILE A 306 38.43 -46.12 -10.75
CA ILE A 306 39.72 -46.29 -11.44
C ILE A 306 40.89 -46.15 -10.49
N VAL A 307 40.90 -45.12 -9.65
CA VAL A 307 41.95 -44.88 -8.64
C VAL A 307 42.05 -46.04 -7.66
N LYS A 308 40.91 -46.47 -7.09
CA LYS A 308 40.89 -47.62 -6.16
C LYS A 308 41.36 -48.90 -6.83
N GLY A 309 40.93 -49.19 -8.09
CA GLY A 309 41.38 -50.31 -8.86
C GLY A 309 42.86 -50.32 -9.11
N LYS A 310 43.43 -49.16 -9.51
CA LYS A 310 44.88 -49.02 -9.74
C LYS A 310 45.68 -49.22 -8.43
N VAL A 311 45.19 -48.67 -7.31
CA VAL A 311 45.86 -48.88 -6.01
C VAL A 311 45.83 -50.35 -5.57
N SER A 312 44.68 -51.04 -5.77
CA SER A 312 44.53 -52.46 -5.45
C SER A 312 45.47 -53.33 -6.30
N LEU A 313 45.53 -53.05 -7.62
CA LEU A 313 46.42 -53.76 -8.52
C LEU A 313 47.89 -53.52 -8.16
N LEU A 314 48.25 -52.27 -7.85
CA LEU A 314 49.61 -51.92 -7.41
C LEU A 314 49.99 -52.67 -6.14
N LYS A 315 49.13 -52.72 -5.15
CA LYS A 315 49.32 -53.49 -3.92
C LYS A 315 49.56 -54.96 -4.19
N GLU A 316 48.79 -55.56 -5.07
CA GLU A 316 48.92 -56.96 -5.44
C GLU A 316 50.25 -57.25 -6.17
N LEU A 317 50.63 -56.38 -7.10
CA LEU A 317 51.92 -56.49 -7.78
C LEU A 317 53.14 -56.33 -6.82
N LEU A 318 53.04 -55.44 -5.84
CA LEU A 318 54.03 -55.24 -4.78
C LEU A 318 54.16 -56.48 -3.88
N ARG A 319 53.05 -57.09 -3.53
CA ARG A 319 53.03 -58.35 -2.77
C ARG A 319 53.74 -59.50 -3.51
N GLN A 320 53.47 -59.64 -4.81
CA GLN A 320 54.06 -60.66 -5.63
C GLN A 320 55.58 -60.45 -5.85
N LYS A 321 56.05 -59.21 -5.89
CA LYS A 321 57.44 -58.90 -6.21
C LYS A 321 58.38 -58.84 -4.98
N TRP A 322 57.85 -58.48 -3.81
CA TRP A 322 58.64 -58.29 -2.60
C TRP A 322 58.21 -59.07 -1.37
N GLU A 323 57.32 -60.08 -1.49
CA GLU A 323 56.81 -60.90 -0.34
C GLU A 323 56.37 -60.06 0.85
N LEU A 324 55.74 -58.89 0.63
CA LEU A 324 55.30 -58.00 1.71
C LEU A 324 54.17 -58.64 2.54
N THR A 325 54.30 -58.59 3.87
CA THR A 325 53.31 -59.09 4.79
C THR A 325 52.22 -58.02 5.08
N GLU A 326 51.08 -58.44 5.67
CA GLU A 326 49.98 -57.52 6.03
C GLU A 326 50.38 -56.41 7.03
N SER A 327 51.50 -56.58 7.74
CA SER A 327 52.05 -55.53 8.64
C SER A 327 52.74 -54.38 7.93
N ASP A 328 53.21 -54.59 6.72
CA ASP A 328 53.92 -53.58 5.93
C ASP A 328 52.97 -52.63 5.17
N GLU A 329 51.68 -52.88 5.20
CA GLU A 329 50.63 -52.06 4.56
C GLU A 329 50.12 -50.89 5.43
N LYS A 330 50.59 -50.76 6.68
CA LYS A 330 50.10 -49.76 7.62
C LYS A 330 51.02 -48.54 7.80
N VAL A 331 52.00 -48.33 6.95
CA VAL A 331 52.86 -47.15 6.96
C VAL A 331 52.46 -46.18 5.85
#